data_e2468cfea89700ccf9f05412e688c632
#
_entry.id   e2468cfea89700ccf9f05412e688c632
#
_cell.length_a   1.000
_cell.length_b   1.000
_cell.length_c   1.000
_cell.angle_alpha   90.00
_cell.angle_beta   90.00
_cell.angle_gamma   90.00
#
_symmetry.space_group_name_H-M   'P 1'
#
loop_
_entity.id
_entity.type
_entity.pdbx_description
1 polymer ?
#
loop_
_entity_poly.entity_id
_entity_poly.type
_entity_poly.pdbx_seq_one_letter_code
_entity_poly.pdbx_strand_id
1 'polypeptide(L)'
;MLGGGYAGLMVTRKLEERLPPGDDIVLVDETGDHLVQHELHRTIRYPGFADDITVPLDELVTRATVREATVTDLDPDAGTVALADDGTLDYDAGVVALGSQTADYGIPGVAEHATPLKRLDHAAELRRDFFDAVDPDGGTVVVVGAGLSGVQTAGEFAELADHEGLADDVEVVLVERAETVAPSFPENFRATTRNALRDLGVRLETGTEVTEVTADAVVADDGEIPHDVLAWTGGVRGPDALDGERQDVRADLRLSERTFVAGDAADVVDADGERVPASAQAAVRASPAVARNVERVLDAARADDSVGHLEKWAFETPGWLISVGDDAVAQLGPEVFRGTAANVIKTSVGLTYLAEHGSLRDAIRVVREELGDDRVLPELRDREF
;
A
#
# COMPACT_ATOMS: atom_id res chain seq x y z
N MET A 1 -10.13 -8.67 -14.36
CA MET A 1 -9.33 -7.87 -13.41
C MET A 1 -8.67 -8.81 -12.43
N LEU A 2 -7.38 -8.68 -12.21
CA LEU A 2 -6.62 -9.53 -11.31
C LEU A 2 -6.08 -8.69 -10.15
N GLY A 3 -6.64 -8.87 -8.95
CA GLY A 3 -6.40 -8.11 -7.72
C GLY A 3 -7.44 -7.03 -7.45
N GLY A 4 -7.97 -6.99 -6.21
CA GLY A 4 -8.98 -6.05 -5.70
C GLY A 4 -8.41 -4.87 -4.88
N GLY A 5 -7.08 -4.66 -4.95
CA GLY A 5 -6.43 -3.49 -4.35
C GLY A 5 -6.82 -2.17 -5.04
N TYR A 6 -6.11 -1.08 -4.72
CA TYR A 6 -6.43 0.26 -5.24
C TYR A 6 -6.59 0.33 -6.75
N ALA A 7 -5.63 -0.20 -7.52
CA ALA A 7 -5.69 -0.15 -8.97
C ALA A 7 -6.85 -1.00 -9.52
N GLY A 8 -6.96 -2.26 -9.06
CA GLY A 8 -7.95 -3.19 -9.58
C GLY A 8 -9.37 -2.77 -9.31
N LEU A 9 -9.68 -2.36 -8.08
CA LEU A 9 -11.01 -1.85 -7.72
C LEU A 9 -11.37 -0.62 -8.57
N MET A 10 -10.45 0.36 -8.68
CA MET A 10 -10.74 1.59 -9.41
C MET A 10 -10.91 1.36 -10.91
N VAL A 11 -10.08 0.50 -11.52
CA VAL A 11 -10.26 0.13 -12.93
C VAL A 11 -11.57 -0.63 -13.13
N THR A 12 -11.92 -1.58 -12.25
CA THR A 12 -13.18 -2.31 -12.31
C THR A 12 -14.37 -1.37 -12.34
N ARG A 13 -14.46 -0.44 -11.39
CA ARG A 13 -15.56 0.56 -11.33
C ARG A 13 -15.62 1.43 -12.59
N LYS A 14 -14.46 1.85 -13.13
CA LYS A 14 -14.41 2.60 -14.39
C LYS A 14 -14.86 1.76 -15.59
N LEU A 15 -14.58 0.47 -15.61
CA LEU A 15 -15.06 -0.43 -16.64
C LEU A 15 -16.57 -0.68 -16.54
N GLU A 16 -17.12 -0.78 -15.32
CA GLU A 16 -18.57 -0.85 -15.10
C GLU A 16 -19.34 0.35 -15.68
N GLU A 17 -18.75 1.55 -15.59
CA GLU A 17 -19.30 2.78 -16.15
C GLU A 17 -19.20 2.84 -17.69
N ARG A 18 -18.18 2.21 -18.28
CA ARG A 18 -17.77 2.40 -19.67
C ARG A 18 -18.21 1.29 -20.59
N LEU A 19 -18.11 0.05 -20.13
CA LEU A 19 -18.37 -1.12 -20.98
C LEU A 19 -19.87 -1.35 -21.16
N PRO A 20 -20.30 -1.87 -22.33
CA PRO A 20 -21.67 -2.25 -22.58
C PRO A 20 -22.21 -3.23 -21.54
N PRO A 21 -23.54 -3.22 -21.23
CA PRO A 21 -24.13 -4.12 -20.24
C PRO A 21 -24.00 -5.62 -20.56
N GLY A 22 -23.67 -5.97 -21.78
CA GLY A 22 -23.46 -7.36 -22.21
C GLY A 22 -22.05 -7.88 -22.02
N ASP A 23 -21.13 -7.03 -21.58
CA ASP A 23 -19.76 -7.45 -21.27
C ASP A 23 -19.67 -8.00 -19.85
N ASP A 24 -19.06 -9.16 -19.69
CA ASP A 24 -18.76 -9.74 -18.41
C ASP A 24 -17.49 -9.13 -17.82
N ILE A 25 -17.57 -8.64 -16.59
CA ILE A 25 -16.42 -8.15 -15.83
C ILE A 25 -16.21 -9.09 -14.65
N VAL A 26 -15.03 -9.72 -14.59
CA VAL A 26 -14.64 -10.58 -13.47
C VAL A 26 -13.50 -9.92 -12.72
N LEU A 27 -13.66 -9.74 -11.40
CA LEU A 27 -12.63 -9.27 -10.48
C LEU A 27 -12.17 -10.46 -9.64
N VAL A 28 -10.95 -10.90 -9.85
CA VAL A 28 -10.33 -11.98 -9.09
C VAL A 28 -9.50 -11.38 -7.97
N ASP A 29 -9.72 -11.80 -6.74
CA ASP A 29 -8.93 -11.41 -5.57
C ASP A 29 -8.77 -12.60 -4.61
N GLU A 30 -7.66 -12.65 -3.88
CA GLU A 30 -7.36 -13.78 -3.00
C GLU A 30 -8.21 -13.80 -1.72
N THR A 31 -8.69 -12.65 -1.26
CA THR A 31 -9.46 -12.49 -0.02
C THR A 31 -10.91 -12.13 -0.25
N GLY A 32 -11.25 -11.61 -1.42
CA GLY A 32 -12.55 -11.01 -1.70
C GLY A 32 -12.77 -9.64 -1.06
N ASP A 33 -11.75 -9.09 -0.42
CA ASP A 33 -11.82 -7.83 0.31
C ASP A 33 -10.87 -6.77 -0.26
N HIS A 34 -11.30 -5.51 -0.20
CA HIS A 34 -10.43 -4.35 -0.43
C HIS A 34 -9.80 -3.92 0.88
N LEU A 35 -8.47 -4.03 0.98
CA LEU A 35 -7.70 -3.53 2.11
C LEU A 35 -7.25 -2.09 1.84
N VAL A 36 -7.58 -1.16 2.76
CA VAL A 36 -7.04 0.21 2.79
C VAL A 36 -5.60 0.17 3.31
N GLN A 37 -4.70 -0.38 2.49
CA GLN A 37 -3.34 -0.80 2.87
C GLN A 37 -2.48 0.33 3.43
N HIS A 38 -2.70 1.59 3.05
CA HIS A 38 -1.93 2.72 3.58
C HIS A 38 -2.23 3.02 5.06
N GLU A 39 -3.29 2.45 5.63
CA GLU A 39 -3.66 2.55 7.05
C GLU A 39 -3.32 1.25 7.83
N LEU A 40 -2.78 0.23 7.17
CA LEU A 40 -2.50 -1.08 7.77
C LEU A 40 -1.61 -1.01 9.02
N HIS A 41 -0.60 -0.11 9.05
CA HIS A 41 0.31 0.08 10.18
C HIS A 41 -0.42 0.36 11.50
N ARG A 42 -1.58 1.02 11.46
CA ARG A 42 -2.37 1.37 12.65
C ARG A 42 -2.93 0.14 13.36
N THR A 43 -3.12 -0.98 12.64
CA THR A 43 -3.63 -2.22 13.26
C THR A 43 -2.61 -2.89 14.20
N ILE A 44 -1.33 -2.51 14.13
CA ILE A 44 -0.32 -2.91 15.11
C ILE A 44 -0.71 -2.39 16.50
N ARG A 45 -1.11 -1.12 16.60
CA ARG A 45 -1.54 -0.49 17.85
C ARG A 45 -3.01 -0.74 18.17
N TYR A 46 -3.87 -0.66 17.16
CA TYR A 46 -5.32 -0.78 17.27
C TYR A 46 -5.85 -1.95 16.44
N PRO A 47 -5.81 -3.20 16.94
CA PRO A 47 -6.20 -4.38 16.14
C PRO A 47 -7.66 -4.35 15.69
N GLY A 48 -8.57 -3.72 16.43
CA GLY A 48 -9.97 -3.53 16.05
C GLY A 48 -10.16 -2.63 14.82
N PHE A 49 -9.15 -1.82 14.47
CA PHE A 49 -9.17 -0.99 13.27
C PHE A 49 -9.10 -1.79 11.95
N ALA A 50 -8.77 -3.08 12.03
CA ALA A 50 -8.78 -3.98 10.88
C ALA A 50 -10.15 -4.02 10.17
N ASP A 51 -11.25 -4.03 10.95
CA ASP A 51 -12.61 -4.04 10.42
C ASP A 51 -12.96 -2.74 9.66
N ASP A 52 -12.31 -1.62 10.02
CA ASP A 52 -12.55 -0.30 9.40
C ASP A 52 -11.80 -0.10 8.09
N ILE A 53 -10.70 -0.83 7.90
CA ILE A 53 -9.86 -0.76 6.70
C ILE A 53 -10.05 -1.92 5.73
N THR A 54 -11.00 -2.83 6.01
CA THR A 54 -11.32 -3.98 5.18
C THR A 54 -12.77 -3.88 4.71
N VAL A 55 -12.98 -3.85 3.40
CA VAL A 55 -14.31 -3.70 2.82
C VAL A 55 -14.55 -4.81 1.78
N PRO A 56 -15.62 -5.61 1.89
CA PRO A 56 -15.95 -6.63 0.91
C PRO A 56 -16.06 -6.04 -0.51
N LEU A 57 -15.38 -6.65 -1.47
CA LEU A 57 -15.35 -6.17 -2.85
C LEU A 57 -16.73 -6.18 -3.52
N ASP A 58 -17.60 -7.12 -3.14
CA ASP A 58 -18.96 -7.21 -3.65
C ASP A 58 -19.85 -6.03 -3.21
N GLU A 59 -19.51 -5.34 -2.11
CA GLU A 59 -20.15 -4.09 -1.70
C GLU A 59 -19.66 -2.87 -2.48
N LEU A 60 -18.48 -2.96 -3.11
CA LEU A 60 -17.80 -1.86 -3.79
C LEU A 60 -17.97 -1.86 -5.30
N VAL A 61 -18.37 -2.99 -5.90
CA VAL A 61 -18.67 -3.13 -7.32
C VAL A 61 -20.19 -3.24 -7.54
N THR A 62 -20.66 -2.92 -8.74
CA THR A 62 -22.11 -2.89 -9.05
C THR A 62 -22.55 -3.99 -9.99
N ARG A 63 -21.70 -4.42 -10.92
CA ARG A 63 -22.01 -5.46 -11.91
C ARG A 63 -20.87 -6.44 -12.16
N ALA A 64 -19.67 -6.13 -11.71
CA ALA A 64 -18.56 -7.07 -11.79
C ALA A 64 -18.84 -8.28 -10.89
N THR A 65 -18.48 -9.46 -11.36
CA THR A 65 -18.50 -10.67 -10.55
C THR A 65 -17.19 -10.76 -9.78
N VAL A 66 -17.25 -10.74 -8.45
CA VAL A 66 -16.10 -10.99 -7.59
C VAL A 66 -15.87 -12.51 -7.52
N ARG A 67 -14.65 -12.94 -7.80
CA ARG A 67 -14.19 -14.31 -7.64
C ARG A 67 -13.06 -14.35 -6.64
N GLU A 68 -13.29 -14.95 -5.49
CA GLU A 68 -12.26 -15.22 -4.50
C GLU A 68 -11.38 -16.38 -4.99
N ALA A 69 -10.16 -16.07 -5.38
CA ALA A 69 -9.15 -17.02 -5.82
C ALA A 69 -7.76 -16.38 -5.90
N THR A 70 -6.73 -17.17 -5.64
CA THR A 70 -5.33 -16.75 -5.80
C THR A 70 -4.89 -16.97 -7.24
N VAL A 71 -4.38 -15.93 -7.90
CA VAL A 71 -3.73 -16.03 -9.22
C VAL A 71 -2.34 -16.63 -9.03
N THR A 72 -2.06 -17.73 -9.73
CA THR A 72 -0.78 -18.46 -9.63
C THR A 72 0.12 -18.29 -10.85
N ASP A 73 -0.46 -18.02 -12.01
CA ASP A 73 0.29 -17.83 -13.26
C ASP A 73 -0.54 -17.02 -14.27
N LEU A 74 0.12 -16.40 -15.21
CA LEU A 74 -0.47 -15.58 -16.26
C LEU A 74 0.27 -15.74 -17.58
N ASP A 75 -0.45 -16.06 -18.64
CA ASP A 75 0.03 -15.88 -20.02
C ASP A 75 -0.63 -14.62 -20.63
N PRO A 76 0.06 -13.48 -20.62
CA PRO A 76 -0.51 -12.22 -21.08
C PRO A 76 -0.76 -12.16 -22.60
N ASP A 77 -0.04 -12.96 -23.38
CA ASP A 77 -0.17 -13.02 -24.84
C ASP A 77 -1.33 -13.93 -25.25
N ALA A 78 -1.46 -15.09 -24.61
CA ALA A 78 -2.61 -15.98 -24.80
C ALA A 78 -3.90 -15.39 -24.24
N GLY A 79 -3.82 -14.57 -23.19
CA GLY A 79 -4.97 -14.04 -22.47
C GLY A 79 -5.57 -15.07 -21.52
N THR A 80 -4.71 -15.82 -20.80
CA THR A 80 -5.14 -16.86 -19.86
C THR A 80 -4.53 -16.64 -18.49
N VAL A 81 -5.26 -17.03 -17.46
CA VAL A 81 -4.88 -16.94 -16.04
C VAL A 81 -5.10 -18.29 -15.38
N ALA A 82 -4.09 -18.77 -14.65
CA ALA A 82 -4.21 -19.92 -13.78
C ALA A 82 -4.53 -19.50 -12.33
N LEU A 83 -5.37 -20.27 -11.67
CA LEU A 83 -5.81 -20.05 -10.31
C LEU A 83 -5.42 -21.25 -9.42
N ALA A 84 -5.22 -21.01 -8.13
CA ALA A 84 -4.78 -22.05 -7.17
C ALA A 84 -5.79 -23.20 -6.98
N ASP A 85 -7.04 -23.01 -7.35
CA ASP A 85 -8.10 -24.04 -7.32
C ASP A 85 -8.15 -24.93 -8.59
N ASP A 86 -7.05 -25.02 -9.33
CA ASP A 86 -6.94 -25.67 -10.64
C ASP A 86 -7.86 -25.06 -11.73
N GLY A 87 -8.39 -23.87 -11.46
CA GLY A 87 -9.20 -23.12 -12.41
C GLY A 87 -8.35 -22.35 -13.40
N THR A 88 -8.92 -22.12 -14.58
CA THR A 88 -8.38 -21.18 -15.57
C THR A 88 -9.43 -20.18 -15.97
N LEU A 89 -9.01 -18.96 -16.31
CA LEU A 89 -9.85 -17.93 -16.91
C LEU A 89 -9.20 -17.46 -18.21
N ASP A 90 -10.00 -17.45 -19.26
CA ASP A 90 -9.65 -16.77 -20.51
C ASP A 90 -10.26 -15.38 -20.51
N TYR A 91 -9.58 -14.40 -21.12
CA TYR A 91 -10.07 -13.04 -21.22
C TYR A 91 -9.80 -12.42 -22.60
N ASP A 92 -10.70 -11.54 -23.03
CA ASP A 92 -10.53 -10.72 -24.23
C ASP A 92 -9.63 -9.50 -23.94
N ALA A 93 -9.73 -8.93 -22.74
CA ALA A 93 -8.80 -7.93 -22.22
C ALA A 93 -8.62 -8.12 -20.71
N GLY A 94 -7.36 -8.08 -20.25
CA GLY A 94 -6.97 -8.29 -18.85
C GLY A 94 -6.24 -7.09 -18.25
N VAL A 95 -6.40 -6.90 -16.95
CA VAL A 95 -5.58 -5.95 -16.18
C VAL A 95 -5.02 -6.65 -14.96
N VAL A 96 -3.69 -6.65 -14.85
CA VAL A 96 -2.95 -7.18 -13.73
C VAL A 96 -2.77 -6.07 -12.70
N ALA A 97 -3.37 -6.23 -11.54
CA ALA A 97 -3.33 -5.29 -10.40
C ALA A 97 -3.06 -6.04 -9.08
N LEU A 98 -2.24 -7.10 -9.15
CA LEU A 98 -1.92 -8.00 -8.04
C LEU A 98 -1.05 -7.37 -6.94
N GLY A 99 -0.73 -6.08 -7.09
CA GLY A 99 0.09 -5.37 -6.11
C GLY A 99 1.55 -5.82 -6.11
N SER A 100 2.18 -5.73 -4.96
CA SER A 100 3.58 -6.09 -4.74
C SER A 100 3.75 -6.88 -3.45
N GLN A 101 4.81 -7.66 -3.39
CA GLN A 101 5.27 -8.34 -2.19
C GLN A 101 6.49 -7.61 -1.62
N THR A 102 6.85 -7.91 -0.39
CA THR A 102 8.07 -7.39 0.24
C THR A 102 9.29 -8.05 -0.40
N ALA A 103 10.30 -7.26 -0.76
CA ALA A 103 11.56 -7.75 -1.28
C ALA A 103 12.52 -8.06 -0.14
N ASP A 104 13.06 -9.26 -0.11
CA ASP A 104 14.14 -9.68 0.81
C ASP A 104 15.54 -9.44 0.24
N TYR A 105 15.62 -9.11 -1.06
CA TYR A 105 16.88 -8.90 -1.81
C TYR A 105 17.84 -10.09 -1.76
N GLY A 106 17.37 -11.28 -1.41
CA GLY A 106 18.21 -12.45 -1.19
C GLY A 106 19.14 -12.33 0.01
N ILE A 107 18.86 -11.41 0.94
CA ILE A 107 19.60 -11.25 2.18
C ILE A 107 19.31 -12.46 3.09
N PRO A 108 20.37 -13.22 3.51
CA PRO A 108 20.18 -14.38 4.34
C PRO A 108 19.38 -14.08 5.61
N GLY A 109 18.44 -14.95 5.95
CA GLY A 109 17.63 -14.90 7.16
C GLY A 109 16.44 -13.94 7.15
N VAL A 110 16.33 -13.03 6.18
CA VAL A 110 15.17 -12.09 6.12
C VAL A 110 13.85 -12.85 6.03
N ALA A 111 13.75 -13.82 5.13
CA ALA A 111 12.51 -14.59 4.96
C ALA A 111 12.17 -15.49 6.16
N GLU A 112 13.15 -15.82 7.01
CA GLU A 112 13.00 -16.74 8.14
C GLU A 112 12.72 -16.00 9.46
N HIS A 113 13.25 -14.78 9.63
CA HIS A 113 13.30 -14.09 10.91
C HIS A 113 12.64 -12.71 10.92
N ALA A 114 12.23 -12.20 9.76
CA ALA A 114 11.64 -10.86 9.69
C ALA A 114 10.18 -10.92 9.22
N THR A 115 9.30 -10.21 9.92
CA THR A 115 7.90 -10.10 9.54
C THR A 115 7.70 -8.89 8.62
N PRO A 116 7.20 -9.08 7.39
CA PRO A 116 6.85 -7.95 6.52
C PRO A 116 5.58 -7.23 7.01
N LEU A 117 5.25 -6.07 6.41
CA LEU A 117 3.97 -5.40 6.67
C LEU A 117 3.23 -5.14 5.35
N LYS A 118 2.45 -6.12 4.90
CA LYS A 118 1.66 -6.07 3.66
C LYS A 118 0.23 -6.55 3.83
N ARG A 119 -0.09 -7.30 4.90
CA ARG A 119 -1.37 -7.92 5.16
C ARG A 119 -1.74 -7.78 6.64
N LEU A 120 -3.01 -8.01 6.98
CA LEU A 120 -3.51 -7.91 8.35
C LEU A 120 -2.85 -8.92 9.29
N ASP A 121 -2.60 -10.15 8.81
CA ASP A 121 -1.92 -11.19 9.58
C ASP A 121 -0.48 -10.80 9.95
N HIS A 122 0.24 -10.10 9.07
CA HIS A 122 1.56 -9.54 9.38
C HIS A 122 1.49 -8.51 10.51
N ALA A 123 0.53 -7.60 10.49
CA ALA A 123 0.37 -6.62 11.55
C ALA A 123 -0.01 -7.28 12.88
N ALA A 124 -0.87 -8.31 12.84
CA ALA A 124 -1.25 -9.09 14.01
C ALA A 124 -0.07 -9.89 14.56
N GLU A 125 0.79 -10.42 13.70
CA GLU A 125 2.03 -11.10 14.07
C GLU A 125 3.00 -10.14 14.75
N LEU A 126 3.32 -9.02 14.13
CA LEU A 126 4.18 -7.98 14.69
C LEU A 126 3.70 -7.49 16.06
N ARG A 127 2.39 -7.29 16.22
CA ARG A 127 1.80 -6.96 17.52
C ARG A 127 1.99 -8.07 18.54
N ARG A 128 1.71 -9.32 18.17
CA ARG A 128 1.88 -10.47 19.07
C ARG A 128 3.33 -10.59 19.51
N ASP A 129 4.27 -10.51 18.56
CA ASP A 129 5.70 -10.60 18.84
C ASP A 129 6.16 -9.49 19.77
N PHE A 130 5.61 -8.29 19.65
CA PHE A 130 5.86 -7.19 20.59
C PHE A 130 5.46 -7.58 22.03
N PHE A 131 4.27 -8.10 22.24
CA PHE A 131 3.80 -8.45 23.59
C PHE A 131 4.41 -9.75 24.12
N ASP A 132 4.90 -10.64 23.27
CA ASP A 132 5.55 -11.88 23.66
C ASP A 132 7.05 -11.66 24.02
N ALA A 133 7.71 -10.71 23.33
CA ALA A 133 9.14 -10.47 23.44
C ALA A 133 9.52 -9.33 24.38
N VAL A 134 8.67 -8.30 24.49
CA VAL A 134 8.91 -7.17 25.39
C VAL A 134 8.43 -7.54 26.79
N ASP A 135 9.36 -7.68 27.70
CA ASP A 135 9.09 -7.94 29.10
C ASP A 135 9.28 -6.66 29.96
N PRO A 136 9.02 -6.69 31.28
CA PRO A 136 9.25 -5.54 32.16
C PRO A 136 10.71 -5.07 32.23
N ASP A 137 11.66 -5.84 31.74
CA ASP A 137 13.08 -5.47 31.68
C ASP A 137 13.44 -4.76 30.35
N GLY A 138 12.46 -4.60 29.43
CA GLY A 138 12.58 -3.89 28.17
C GLY A 138 12.67 -4.79 26.93
N GLY A 139 12.91 -4.18 25.76
CA GLY A 139 13.07 -4.88 24.48
C GLY A 139 13.47 -3.95 23.35
N THR A 140 13.90 -4.55 22.24
CA THR A 140 14.32 -3.81 21.04
C THR A 140 13.44 -4.19 19.84
N VAL A 141 12.74 -3.22 19.29
CA VAL A 141 12.00 -3.34 18.04
C VAL A 141 12.83 -2.74 16.91
N VAL A 142 13.18 -3.56 15.92
CA VAL A 142 13.90 -3.09 14.74
C VAL A 142 12.96 -3.06 13.53
N VAL A 143 12.94 -1.93 12.84
CA VAL A 143 12.24 -1.76 11.56
C VAL A 143 13.28 -1.49 10.48
N VAL A 144 13.36 -2.36 9.46
CA VAL A 144 14.28 -2.19 8.34
C VAL A 144 13.58 -1.61 7.13
N GLY A 145 14.15 -0.53 6.59
CA GLY A 145 13.63 0.27 5.47
C GLY A 145 12.87 1.50 5.94
N ALA A 146 13.42 2.70 5.70
CA ALA A 146 12.80 3.96 6.09
C ALA A 146 12.06 4.66 4.93
N GLY A 147 11.39 3.88 4.06
CA GLY A 147 10.33 4.35 3.20
C GLY A 147 9.08 4.73 4.00
N LEU A 148 7.96 5.08 3.32
CA LEU A 148 6.73 5.48 4.03
C LEU A 148 6.25 4.40 5.01
N SER A 149 6.20 3.13 4.59
CA SER A 149 5.73 2.03 5.45
C SER A 149 6.60 1.86 6.70
N GLY A 150 7.93 1.91 6.56
CA GLY A 150 8.82 1.75 7.72
C GLY A 150 8.76 2.91 8.70
N VAL A 151 8.65 4.13 8.20
CA VAL A 151 8.43 5.32 9.05
C VAL A 151 7.13 5.18 9.84
N GLN A 152 6.04 4.76 9.18
CA GLN A 152 4.74 4.54 9.82
C GLN A 152 4.82 3.41 10.86
N THR A 153 5.45 2.29 10.50
CA THR A 153 5.61 1.14 11.40
C THR A 153 6.43 1.49 12.64
N ALA A 154 7.56 2.19 12.48
CA ALA A 154 8.38 2.63 13.60
C ALA A 154 7.62 3.61 14.51
N GLY A 155 6.84 4.53 13.93
CA GLY A 155 5.97 5.43 14.68
C GLY A 155 4.91 4.69 15.49
N GLU A 156 4.26 3.67 14.92
CA GLU A 156 3.24 2.89 15.64
C GLU A 156 3.83 2.06 16.79
N PHE A 157 5.05 1.52 16.64
CA PHE A 157 5.70 0.81 17.74
C PHE A 157 6.13 1.74 18.87
N ALA A 158 6.63 2.94 18.55
CA ALA A 158 6.97 3.93 19.55
C ALA A 158 5.75 4.37 20.38
N GLU A 159 4.64 4.64 19.69
CA GLU A 159 3.37 4.99 20.34
C GLU A 159 2.74 3.79 21.08
N LEU A 160 2.92 2.56 20.58
CA LEU A 160 2.47 1.35 21.29
C LEU A 160 3.23 1.20 22.61
N ALA A 161 4.55 1.39 22.61
CA ALA A 161 5.36 1.35 23.79
C ALA A 161 4.94 2.43 24.81
N ASP A 162 4.66 3.66 24.37
CA ASP A 162 4.16 4.73 25.22
C ASP A 162 2.78 4.41 25.82
N HIS A 163 1.87 3.91 24.98
CA HIS A 163 0.52 3.53 25.40
C HIS A 163 0.50 2.42 26.47
N GLU A 164 1.44 1.47 26.37
CA GLU A 164 1.60 0.38 27.35
C GLU A 164 2.44 0.79 28.56
N GLY A 165 2.96 2.03 28.59
CA GLY A 165 3.80 2.55 29.68
C GLY A 165 5.22 1.99 29.68
N LEU A 166 5.72 1.58 28.51
CA LEU A 166 7.02 0.95 28.26
C LEU A 166 7.98 1.87 27.47
N ALA A 167 7.64 3.16 27.32
CA ALA A 167 8.43 4.08 26.48
C ALA A 167 9.89 4.23 26.93
N ASP A 168 10.17 4.08 28.22
CA ASP A 168 11.54 4.15 28.76
C ASP A 168 12.29 2.80 28.70
N ASP A 169 11.56 1.70 28.46
CA ASP A 169 12.09 0.33 28.51
C ASP A 169 12.23 -0.30 27.10
N VAL A 170 11.50 0.21 26.11
CA VAL A 170 11.52 -0.29 24.72
C VAL A 170 12.29 0.66 23.82
N GLU A 171 13.32 0.15 23.16
CA GLU A 171 14.02 0.87 22.09
C GLU A 171 13.40 0.56 20.74
N VAL A 172 12.97 1.56 19.97
CA VAL A 172 12.55 1.42 18.58
C VAL A 172 13.64 1.94 17.65
N VAL A 173 14.15 1.09 16.76
CA VAL A 173 15.25 1.38 15.86
C VAL A 173 14.75 1.30 14.41
N LEU A 174 14.95 2.37 13.65
CA LEU A 174 14.65 2.40 12.21
C LEU A 174 15.95 2.38 11.41
N VAL A 175 16.18 1.29 10.67
CA VAL A 175 17.39 1.05 9.87
C VAL A 175 17.13 1.38 8.40
N GLU A 176 18.03 2.15 7.77
CA GLU A 176 17.91 2.55 6.36
C GLU A 176 19.28 2.56 5.69
N ARG A 177 19.38 1.97 4.50
CA ARG A 177 20.61 1.95 3.69
C ARG A 177 20.99 3.35 3.18
N ALA A 178 20.01 4.17 2.82
CA ALA A 178 20.27 5.54 2.41
C ALA A 178 20.65 6.43 3.61
N GLU A 179 21.38 7.51 3.35
CA GLU A 179 21.83 8.48 4.35
C GLU A 179 20.68 9.25 5.05
N THR A 180 19.41 8.96 4.72
CA THR A 180 18.26 9.69 5.25
C THR A 180 17.00 8.87 5.20
N VAL A 181 16.08 9.13 6.13
CA VAL A 181 14.70 8.60 6.09
C VAL A 181 13.93 9.18 4.90
N ALA A 182 12.93 8.45 4.40
CA ALA A 182 12.10 8.83 3.27
C ALA A 182 12.94 9.27 2.03
N PRO A 183 13.95 8.48 1.58
CA PRO A 183 14.99 8.94 0.66
C PRO A 183 14.46 9.42 -0.70
N SER A 184 13.32 8.91 -1.14
CA SER A 184 12.69 9.26 -2.42
C SER A 184 11.91 10.59 -2.40
N PHE A 185 11.90 11.29 -1.26
CA PHE A 185 11.11 12.51 -1.08
C PHE A 185 11.96 13.77 -1.00
N PRO A 186 11.37 14.97 -1.21
CA PRO A 186 12.08 16.24 -1.10
C PRO A 186 12.72 16.46 0.28
N GLU A 187 13.82 17.25 0.30
CA GLU A 187 14.63 17.43 1.52
C GLU A 187 13.83 17.98 2.71
N ASN A 188 12.94 18.95 2.48
CA ASN A 188 12.11 19.52 3.53
C ASN A 188 11.14 18.48 4.13
N PHE A 189 10.57 17.60 3.32
CA PHE A 189 9.74 16.49 3.79
C PHE A 189 10.57 15.49 4.60
N ARG A 190 11.73 15.06 4.07
CA ARG A 190 12.66 14.16 4.77
C ARG A 190 13.08 14.72 6.14
N ALA A 191 13.47 16.00 6.17
CA ALA A 191 13.90 16.65 7.41
C ALA A 191 12.78 16.71 8.45
N THR A 192 11.55 17.02 8.03
CA THR A 192 10.38 17.06 8.92
C THR A 192 10.02 15.67 9.44
N THR A 193 10.02 14.65 8.57
CA THR A 193 9.77 13.25 8.96
C THR A 193 10.81 12.74 9.95
N ARG A 194 12.11 13.01 9.69
CA ARG A 194 13.19 12.66 10.61
C ARG A 194 13.01 13.30 11.99
N ASN A 195 12.61 14.56 12.04
CA ASN A 195 12.37 15.24 13.31
C ASN A 195 11.18 14.64 14.04
N ALA A 196 10.08 14.30 13.32
CA ALA A 196 8.92 13.64 13.91
C ALA A 196 9.29 12.29 14.55
N LEU A 197 10.07 11.45 13.88
CA LEU A 197 10.55 10.18 14.43
C LEU A 197 11.42 10.37 15.68
N ARG A 198 12.34 11.34 15.65
CA ARG A 198 13.19 11.64 16.81
C ARG A 198 12.41 12.15 18.02
N ASP A 199 11.39 12.95 17.78
CA ASP A 199 10.52 13.46 18.85
C ASP A 199 9.71 12.33 19.53
N LEU A 200 9.47 11.22 18.81
CA LEU A 200 8.91 9.97 19.36
C LEU A 200 9.95 9.05 20.01
N GLY A 201 11.22 9.46 20.06
CA GLY A 201 12.28 8.62 20.63
C GLY A 201 12.83 7.53 19.70
N VAL A 202 12.41 7.48 18.43
CA VAL A 202 12.91 6.47 17.48
C VAL A 202 14.38 6.70 17.18
N ARG A 203 15.22 5.68 17.41
CA ARG A 203 16.63 5.68 17.01
C ARG A 203 16.75 5.45 15.49
N LEU A 204 17.51 6.33 14.83
CA LEU A 204 17.66 6.27 13.38
C LEU A 204 19.08 5.80 13.02
N GLU A 205 19.18 4.65 12.38
CA GLU A 205 20.40 4.08 11.81
C GLU A 205 20.33 4.21 10.29
N THR A 206 20.80 5.35 9.78
CA THR A 206 20.83 5.67 8.34
C THR A 206 22.21 5.53 7.76
N GLY A 207 22.33 5.17 6.47
CA GLY A 207 23.59 4.79 5.85
C GLY A 207 24.03 3.37 6.23
N THR A 208 23.12 2.55 6.76
CA THR A 208 23.41 1.22 7.30
C THR A 208 22.86 0.16 6.36
N GLU A 209 23.72 -0.60 5.71
CA GLU A 209 23.35 -1.69 4.80
C GLU A 209 23.28 -3.02 5.56
N VAL A 210 22.08 -3.62 5.58
CA VAL A 210 21.85 -4.94 6.19
C VAL A 210 22.38 -6.02 5.26
N THR A 211 23.18 -6.91 5.79
CA THR A 211 23.82 -8.01 5.05
C THR A 211 23.33 -9.39 5.44
N GLU A 212 22.79 -9.54 6.64
CA GLU A 212 22.22 -10.79 7.17
C GLU A 212 21.21 -10.46 8.27
N VAL A 213 20.26 -11.35 8.49
CA VAL A 213 19.35 -11.35 9.63
C VAL A 213 19.44 -12.69 10.34
N THR A 214 19.58 -12.65 11.65
CA THR A 214 19.54 -13.85 12.51
C THR A 214 18.28 -13.83 13.38
N ALA A 215 18.05 -14.83 14.20
CA ALA A 215 16.90 -14.89 15.10
C ALA A 215 16.88 -13.76 16.16
N ASP A 216 18.02 -13.13 16.42
CA ASP A 216 18.23 -12.20 17.52
C ASP A 216 18.98 -10.92 17.15
N ALA A 217 19.41 -10.78 15.87
CA ALA A 217 20.12 -9.58 15.43
C ALA A 217 19.97 -9.29 13.93
N VAL A 218 19.97 -8.02 13.58
CA VAL A 218 20.23 -7.52 12.22
C VAL A 218 21.72 -7.24 12.08
N VAL A 219 22.39 -7.92 11.14
CA VAL A 219 23.83 -7.76 10.86
C VAL A 219 23.98 -6.74 9.75
N ALA A 220 24.80 -5.73 10.00
CA ALA A 220 25.13 -4.68 9.05
C ALA A 220 26.66 -4.56 8.87
N ASP A 221 27.09 -3.80 7.88
CA ASP A 221 28.52 -3.61 7.57
C ASP A 221 29.35 -3.04 8.76
N ASP A 222 28.70 -2.28 9.64
CA ASP A 222 29.32 -1.57 10.76
C ASP A 222 29.03 -2.18 12.14
N GLY A 223 28.28 -3.30 12.19
CA GLY A 223 27.99 -4.02 13.44
C GLY A 223 26.70 -4.79 13.44
N GLU A 224 26.28 -5.21 14.62
CA GLU A 224 25.05 -5.95 14.86
C GLU A 224 24.08 -5.08 15.67
N ILE A 225 22.79 -5.12 15.31
CA ILE A 225 21.69 -4.47 16.02
C ILE A 225 20.83 -5.59 16.58
N PRO A 226 20.86 -5.86 17.90
CA PRO A 226 19.99 -6.84 18.53
C PRO A 226 18.52 -6.47 18.31
N HIS A 227 17.65 -7.49 18.21
CA HIS A 227 16.21 -7.28 18.16
C HIS A 227 15.45 -8.39 18.87
N ASP A 228 14.32 -8.04 19.43
CA ASP A 228 13.32 -8.95 19.98
C ASP A 228 12.12 -9.02 18.98
N VAL A 229 11.87 -7.93 18.26
CA VAL A 229 10.87 -7.83 17.18
C VAL A 229 11.53 -7.25 15.94
N LEU A 230 11.31 -7.87 14.78
CA LEU A 230 11.86 -7.40 13.51
C LEU A 230 10.79 -7.23 12.44
N ALA A 231 10.52 -5.98 12.05
CA ALA A 231 9.68 -5.63 10.91
C ALA A 231 10.52 -5.33 9.67
N TRP A 232 10.21 -5.95 8.54
CA TRP A 232 10.90 -5.72 7.28
C TRP A 232 10.02 -4.97 6.28
N THR A 233 10.41 -3.75 5.95
CA THR A 233 9.74 -2.86 4.98
C THR A 233 10.69 -2.40 3.86
N GLY A 234 11.79 -3.10 3.68
CA GLY A 234 12.96 -2.71 2.90
C GLY A 234 12.80 -2.69 1.39
N GLY A 235 11.59 -2.73 0.86
CA GLY A 235 11.34 -2.62 -0.57
C GLY A 235 10.25 -3.54 -1.09
N VAL A 236 10.02 -3.50 -2.40
CA VAL A 236 8.95 -4.26 -3.05
C VAL A 236 9.46 -5.05 -4.24
N ARG A 237 8.93 -6.26 -4.42
CA ARG A 237 9.07 -7.10 -5.59
C ARG A 237 7.70 -7.35 -6.23
N GLY A 238 7.67 -7.85 -7.45
CA GLY A 238 6.44 -8.28 -8.10
C GLY A 238 5.80 -9.49 -7.40
N PRO A 239 4.53 -9.78 -7.71
CA PRO A 239 3.84 -10.97 -7.22
C PRO A 239 4.42 -12.25 -7.86
N ASP A 240 4.27 -13.39 -7.18
CA ASP A 240 4.80 -14.69 -7.64
C ASP A 240 4.19 -15.11 -8.98
N ALA A 241 2.93 -14.78 -9.25
CA ALA A 241 2.27 -15.00 -10.52
C ALA A 241 2.91 -14.24 -11.73
N LEU A 242 3.88 -13.36 -11.45
CA LEU A 242 4.71 -12.65 -12.43
C LEU A 242 6.20 -12.94 -12.19
N ASP A 243 6.54 -14.15 -11.76
CA ASP A 243 7.92 -14.58 -11.46
C ASP A 243 8.64 -13.70 -10.43
N GLY A 244 7.90 -13.03 -9.55
CA GLY A 244 8.46 -12.09 -8.56
C GLY A 244 8.92 -10.75 -9.12
N GLU A 245 8.67 -10.49 -10.42
CA GLU A 245 9.12 -9.28 -11.08
C GLU A 245 7.96 -8.27 -11.23
N ARG A 246 8.25 -7.01 -10.93
CA ARG A 246 7.35 -5.90 -11.33
C ARG A 246 7.50 -5.70 -12.84
N GLN A 247 6.39 -5.56 -13.53
CA GLN A 247 6.40 -5.54 -14.99
C GLN A 247 6.77 -4.14 -15.53
N ASP A 248 7.85 -4.09 -16.31
CA ASP A 248 8.28 -2.87 -17.00
C ASP A 248 7.26 -2.47 -18.06
N VAL A 249 6.54 -1.37 -17.81
CA VAL A 249 5.56 -0.83 -18.77
C VAL A 249 5.78 0.67 -19.00
N ARG A 250 5.29 1.15 -20.13
CA ARG A 250 5.33 2.56 -20.50
C ARG A 250 4.02 3.27 -20.10
N ALA A 251 3.94 4.52 -20.46
CA ALA A 251 2.83 5.42 -20.15
C ALA A 251 1.43 4.92 -20.54
N ASP A 252 1.29 3.98 -21.46
CA ASP A 252 0.04 3.34 -21.84
C ASP A 252 -0.34 2.14 -20.95
N LEU A 253 0.57 1.75 -20.03
CA LEU A 253 0.41 0.65 -19.06
C LEU A 253 0.15 -0.72 -19.71
N ARG A 254 0.53 -0.88 -20.96
CA ARG A 254 0.30 -2.08 -21.76
C ARG A 254 1.43 -3.08 -21.59
N LEU A 255 1.11 -4.32 -21.22
CA LEU A 255 2.03 -5.44 -21.11
C LEU A 255 2.07 -6.27 -22.42
N SER A 256 0.89 -6.59 -22.98
CA SER A 256 0.76 -7.31 -24.25
C SER A 256 -0.36 -6.72 -25.12
N GLU A 257 -0.74 -7.37 -26.21
CA GLU A 257 -1.79 -6.87 -27.10
C GLU A 257 -3.13 -6.66 -26.39
N ARG A 258 -3.44 -7.47 -25.37
CA ARG A 258 -4.70 -7.47 -24.64
C ARG A 258 -4.56 -7.32 -23.12
N THR A 259 -3.33 -7.23 -22.61
CA THR A 259 -3.07 -7.20 -21.17
C THR A 259 -2.43 -5.90 -20.76
N PHE A 260 -2.91 -5.33 -19.65
CA PHE A 260 -2.39 -4.14 -19.01
C PHE A 260 -1.90 -4.49 -17.61
N VAL A 261 -1.02 -3.66 -17.05
CA VAL A 261 -0.56 -3.77 -15.66
C VAL A 261 -0.72 -2.43 -14.97
N ALA A 262 -1.22 -2.43 -13.74
CA ALA A 262 -1.45 -1.21 -12.97
C ALA A 262 -1.13 -1.40 -11.47
N GLY A 263 -0.91 -0.30 -10.77
CA GLY A 263 -0.51 -0.31 -9.36
C GLY A 263 0.91 -0.83 -9.15
N ASP A 264 1.16 -1.40 -7.98
CA ASP A 264 2.52 -1.80 -7.56
C ASP A 264 3.09 -2.99 -8.34
N ALA A 265 2.26 -3.76 -9.05
CA ALA A 265 2.72 -4.81 -9.97
C ALA A 265 3.44 -4.26 -11.20
N ALA A 266 3.25 -2.97 -11.53
CA ALA A 266 3.88 -2.29 -12.64
C ALA A 266 5.10 -1.48 -12.20
N ASP A 267 6.16 -1.50 -13.01
CA ASP A 267 7.24 -0.52 -12.98
C ASP A 267 7.05 0.41 -14.18
N VAL A 268 6.48 1.58 -13.92
CA VAL A 268 5.96 2.47 -14.96
C VAL A 268 6.93 3.60 -15.25
N VAL A 269 7.27 3.79 -16.53
CA VAL A 269 7.83 5.05 -17.03
C VAL A 269 6.68 5.82 -17.70
N ASP A 270 6.31 6.94 -17.14
CA ASP A 270 5.15 7.73 -17.56
C ASP A 270 5.37 8.54 -18.86
N ALA A 271 4.39 9.36 -19.23
CA ALA A 271 4.45 10.14 -20.47
C ALA A 271 5.51 11.26 -20.45
N ASP A 272 5.93 11.69 -19.27
CA ASP A 272 6.98 12.69 -19.08
C ASP A 272 8.38 12.04 -19.02
N GLY A 273 8.45 10.70 -19.03
CA GLY A 273 9.67 9.92 -18.96
C GLY A 273 10.17 9.68 -17.53
N GLU A 274 9.34 9.96 -16.55
CA GLU A 274 9.66 9.78 -15.14
C GLU A 274 9.18 8.42 -14.62
N ARG A 275 9.97 7.82 -13.72
CA ARG A 275 9.58 6.57 -13.05
C ARG A 275 8.55 6.85 -11.96
N VAL A 276 7.42 6.18 -12.05
CA VAL A 276 6.29 6.37 -11.13
C VAL A 276 6.54 5.58 -9.84
N PRO A 277 6.40 6.20 -8.66
CA PRO A 277 6.55 5.49 -7.39
C PRO A 277 5.39 4.52 -7.14
N ALA A 278 5.70 3.35 -6.58
CA ALA A 278 4.69 2.41 -6.08
C ALA A 278 3.92 3.07 -4.92
N SER A 279 2.64 3.40 -5.17
CA SER A 279 1.79 4.07 -4.17
C SER A 279 0.31 3.94 -4.51
N ALA A 280 -0.54 3.97 -3.48
CA ALA A 280 -2.00 4.01 -3.65
C ALA A 280 -2.44 5.16 -4.56
N GLN A 281 -1.82 6.34 -4.42
CA GLN A 281 -2.10 7.51 -5.24
C GLN A 281 -1.82 7.27 -6.73
N ALA A 282 -0.68 6.66 -7.07
CA ALA A 282 -0.34 6.33 -8.45
C ALA A 282 -1.31 5.29 -9.01
N ALA A 283 -1.65 4.26 -8.23
CA ALA A 283 -2.60 3.21 -8.61
C ALA A 283 -3.98 3.79 -8.96
N VAL A 284 -4.53 4.65 -8.10
CA VAL A 284 -5.82 5.31 -8.33
C VAL A 284 -5.79 6.24 -9.55
N ARG A 285 -4.73 7.05 -9.71
CA ARG A 285 -4.62 8.04 -10.79
C ARG A 285 -4.38 7.43 -12.16
N ALA A 286 -3.76 6.25 -12.25
CA ALA A 286 -3.58 5.52 -13.49
C ALA A 286 -4.90 4.88 -13.99
N SER A 287 -5.83 4.56 -13.10
CA SER A 287 -7.02 3.77 -13.39
C SER A 287 -7.90 4.30 -14.53
N PRO A 288 -8.14 5.63 -14.69
CA PRO A 288 -8.93 6.13 -15.82
C PRO A 288 -8.27 5.89 -17.18
N ALA A 289 -6.95 5.98 -17.27
CA ALA A 289 -6.21 5.73 -18.51
C ALA A 289 -6.24 4.24 -18.86
N VAL A 290 -6.02 3.37 -17.86
CA VAL A 290 -6.12 1.92 -18.04
C VAL A 290 -7.51 1.52 -18.53
N ALA A 291 -8.58 1.99 -17.88
CA ALA A 291 -9.95 1.65 -18.27
C ALA A 291 -10.28 2.09 -19.70
N ARG A 292 -9.86 3.29 -20.12
CA ARG A 292 -10.02 3.76 -21.49
C ARG A 292 -9.23 2.92 -22.51
N ASN A 293 -8.04 2.47 -22.13
CA ASN A 293 -7.21 1.65 -22.99
C ASN A 293 -7.78 0.23 -23.14
N VAL A 294 -8.32 -0.35 -22.07
CA VAL A 294 -9.06 -1.62 -22.12
C VAL A 294 -10.27 -1.52 -23.05
N GLU A 295 -11.09 -0.47 -22.90
CA GLU A 295 -12.25 -0.21 -23.78
C GLU A 295 -11.83 -0.16 -25.26
N ARG A 296 -10.75 0.56 -25.59
CA ARG A 296 -10.23 0.66 -26.97
C ARG A 296 -9.79 -0.70 -27.53
N VAL A 297 -9.16 -1.54 -26.72
CA VAL A 297 -8.77 -2.90 -27.15
C VAL A 297 -10.00 -3.74 -27.44
N LEU A 298 -11.00 -3.72 -26.54
CA LEU A 298 -12.24 -4.46 -26.73
C LEU A 298 -13.05 -3.97 -27.96
N ASP A 299 -13.13 -2.67 -28.17
CA ASP A 299 -13.83 -2.09 -29.32
C ASP A 299 -13.14 -2.44 -30.66
N ALA A 300 -11.81 -2.40 -30.70
CA ALA A 300 -11.04 -2.82 -31.86
C ALA A 300 -11.27 -4.32 -32.17
N ALA A 301 -11.25 -5.18 -31.14
CA ALA A 301 -11.52 -6.60 -31.30
C ALA A 301 -12.94 -6.88 -31.83
N ARG A 302 -13.96 -6.15 -31.36
CA ARG A 302 -15.34 -6.26 -31.85
C ARG A 302 -15.49 -5.81 -33.30
N ALA A 303 -14.72 -4.80 -33.68
CA ALA A 303 -14.74 -4.26 -35.06
C ALA A 303 -13.87 -5.02 -36.03
N ASP A 304 -13.12 -6.03 -35.61
CA ASP A 304 -12.06 -6.71 -36.39
C ASP A 304 -11.07 -5.70 -36.97
N ASP A 305 -10.68 -4.70 -36.17
CA ASP A 305 -9.80 -3.60 -36.57
C ASP A 305 -8.55 -3.55 -35.67
N SER A 306 -7.54 -2.83 -36.11
CA SER A 306 -6.34 -2.59 -35.31
C SER A 306 -6.62 -1.66 -34.16
N VAL A 307 -6.00 -1.92 -33.00
CA VAL A 307 -6.04 -1.02 -31.86
C VAL A 307 -5.36 0.30 -32.23
N GLY A 308 -6.10 1.39 -32.18
CA GLY A 308 -5.58 2.73 -32.42
C GLY A 308 -4.60 3.20 -31.34
N HIS A 309 -4.33 4.49 -31.29
CA HIS A 309 -3.46 5.04 -30.26
C HIS A 309 -4.05 4.84 -28.88
N LEU A 310 -3.28 4.20 -27.98
CA LEU A 310 -3.59 4.11 -26.57
C LEU A 310 -3.31 5.44 -25.88
N GLU A 311 -4.06 5.72 -24.83
CA GLU A 311 -3.84 6.88 -23.98
C GLU A 311 -2.56 6.71 -23.17
N LYS A 312 -1.76 7.77 -23.14
CA LYS A 312 -0.55 7.86 -22.35
C LYS A 312 -0.84 8.65 -21.09
N TRP A 313 -0.46 8.09 -19.96
CA TRP A 313 -0.66 8.67 -18.65
C TRP A 313 0.64 9.28 -18.12
N ALA A 314 0.55 10.44 -17.45
CA ALA A 314 1.60 11.03 -16.66
C ALA A 314 1.15 11.09 -15.20
N PHE A 315 2.07 10.82 -14.27
CA PHE A 315 1.80 10.88 -12.85
C PHE A 315 1.95 12.30 -12.33
N GLU A 316 0.86 12.86 -11.89
CA GLU A 316 0.84 14.14 -11.20
C GLU A 316 0.42 13.94 -9.74
N THR A 317 1.11 14.58 -8.80
CA THR A 317 0.78 14.53 -7.38
C THR A 317 0.62 15.94 -6.82
N PRO A 318 -0.45 16.20 -6.05
CA PRO A 318 -0.58 17.47 -5.31
C PRO A 318 0.38 17.51 -4.11
N GLY A 319 0.88 16.36 -3.66
CA GLY A 319 1.75 16.26 -2.51
C GLY A 319 1.82 14.86 -1.92
N TRP A 320 2.42 14.77 -0.76
CA TRP A 320 2.67 13.54 -0.03
C TRP A 320 2.19 13.67 1.40
N LEU A 321 1.82 12.55 1.98
CA LEU A 321 1.35 12.48 3.36
C LEU A 321 1.86 11.19 4.00
N ILE A 322 2.30 11.29 5.26
CA ILE A 322 2.72 10.15 6.07
C ILE A 322 2.30 10.34 7.51
N SER A 323 1.85 9.26 8.15
CA SER A 323 1.65 9.21 9.60
C SER A 323 2.97 8.88 10.30
N VAL A 324 3.20 9.45 11.46
CA VAL A 324 4.35 9.14 12.34
C VAL A 324 3.79 9.02 13.76
N GLY A 325 3.30 7.83 14.11
CA GLY A 325 2.46 7.66 15.29
C GLY A 325 1.17 8.49 15.20
N ASP A 326 0.85 9.22 16.25
CA ASP A 326 -0.30 10.13 16.30
C ASP A 326 -0.08 11.44 15.52
N ASP A 327 1.16 11.71 15.14
CA ASP A 327 1.51 12.86 14.30
C ASP A 327 1.43 12.51 12.80
N ALA A 328 1.46 13.54 11.97
CA ALA A 328 1.54 13.41 10.53
C ALA A 328 2.48 14.45 9.93
N VAL A 329 3.05 14.12 8.78
CA VAL A 329 3.81 15.05 7.92
C VAL A 329 3.14 15.07 6.55
N ALA A 330 2.72 16.25 6.11
CA ALA A 330 2.08 16.47 4.81
C ALA A 330 2.88 17.49 4.00
N GLN A 331 3.05 17.22 2.71
CA GLN A 331 3.59 18.18 1.75
C GLN A 331 2.54 18.51 0.71
N LEU A 332 2.29 19.79 0.50
CA LEU A 332 1.45 20.32 -0.58
C LEU A 332 2.27 21.33 -1.39
N GLY A 333 2.57 20.98 -2.63
CA GLY A 333 3.49 21.76 -3.43
C GLY A 333 4.85 21.91 -2.71
N PRO A 334 5.38 23.14 -2.52
CA PRO A 334 6.67 23.35 -1.84
C PRO A 334 6.58 23.36 -0.31
N GLU A 335 5.39 23.41 0.26
CA GLU A 335 5.20 23.58 1.70
C GLU A 335 5.03 22.24 2.43
N VAL A 336 5.64 22.14 3.62
CA VAL A 336 5.52 20.96 4.49
C VAL A 336 4.85 21.37 5.79
N PHE A 337 3.85 20.59 6.17
CA PHE A 337 3.06 20.74 7.38
C PHE A 337 3.34 19.56 8.31
N ARG A 338 3.22 19.78 9.61
CA ARG A 338 3.31 18.76 10.65
C ARG A 338 2.25 19.00 11.72
N GLY A 339 1.93 17.98 12.52
CA GLY A 339 1.00 18.08 13.63
C GLY A 339 -0.44 18.29 13.18
N THR A 340 -1.21 19.05 13.93
CA THR A 340 -2.64 19.28 13.69
C THR A 340 -2.96 19.67 12.25
N ALA A 341 -2.11 20.50 11.61
CA ALA A 341 -2.34 20.90 10.22
C ALA A 341 -2.21 19.73 9.24
N ALA A 342 -1.21 18.87 9.44
CA ALA A 342 -1.02 17.67 8.62
C ALA A 342 -2.12 16.63 8.88
N ASN A 343 -2.56 16.48 10.14
CA ASN A 343 -3.67 15.58 10.50
C ASN A 343 -4.99 16.01 9.85
N VAL A 344 -5.29 17.32 9.77
CA VAL A 344 -6.46 17.82 9.03
C VAL A 344 -6.36 17.48 7.53
N ILE A 345 -5.16 17.61 6.94
CA ILE A 345 -4.95 17.21 5.54
C ILE A 345 -5.15 15.71 5.37
N LYS A 346 -4.60 14.89 6.28
CA LYS A 346 -4.75 13.43 6.30
C LYS A 346 -6.22 13.04 6.31
N THR A 347 -6.99 13.56 7.26
CA THR A 347 -8.43 13.30 7.39
C THR A 347 -9.17 13.69 6.12
N SER A 348 -8.85 14.84 5.51
CA SER A 348 -9.49 15.31 4.28
C SER A 348 -9.20 14.38 3.09
N VAL A 349 -7.98 13.86 2.96
CA VAL A 349 -7.60 12.92 1.90
C VAL A 349 -8.29 11.57 2.11
N GLY A 350 -8.28 11.05 3.33
CA GLY A 350 -8.98 9.81 3.70
C GLY A 350 -10.47 9.90 3.43
N LEU A 351 -11.11 11.01 3.82
CA LEU A 351 -12.51 11.29 3.54
C LEU A 351 -12.83 11.31 2.05
N THR A 352 -12.02 12.01 1.26
CA THR A 352 -12.21 12.09 -0.18
C THR A 352 -12.11 10.70 -0.80
N TYR A 353 -11.12 9.91 -0.40
CA TYR A 353 -10.95 8.54 -0.88
C TYR A 353 -12.18 7.67 -0.53
N LEU A 354 -12.60 7.68 0.73
CA LEU A 354 -13.75 6.88 1.18
C LEU A 354 -15.08 7.37 0.61
N ALA A 355 -15.26 8.67 0.44
CA ALA A 355 -16.48 9.23 -0.18
C ALA A 355 -16.58 8.92 -1.68
N GLU A 356 -15.44 8.90 -2.38
CA GLU A 356 -15.39 8.59 -3.81
C GLU A 356 -15.42 7.08 -4.09
N HIS A 357 -14.94 6.26 -3.14
CA HIS A 357 -14.57 4.86 -3.39
C HIS A 357 -15.11 3.87 -2.35
N GLY A 358 -15.60 4.33 -1.21
CA GLY A 358 -16.17 3.54 -0.14
C GLY A 358 -17.61 3.93 0.20
N SER A 359 -18.12 3.48 1.34
CA SER A 359 -19.38 3.96 1.87
C SER A 359 -19.19 5.29 2.61
N LEU A 360 -20.18 6.18 2.52
CA LEU A 360 -20.20 7.42 3.30
C LEU A 360 -20.17 7.14 4.83
N ARG A 361 -20.68 5.97 5.25
CA ARG A 361 -20.63 5.52 6.65
C ARG A 361 -19.21 5.31 7.13
N ASP A 362 -18.37 4.67 6.32
CA ASP A 362 -16.97 4.39 6.67
C ASP A 362 -16.15 5.67 6.70
N ALA A 363 -16.41 6.60 5.77
CA ALA A 363 -15.82 7.92 5.79
C ALA A 363 -16.16 8.69 7.10
N ILE A 364 -17.42 8.66 7.51
CA ILE A 364 -17.88 9.32 8.76
C ILE A 364 -17.27 8.64 9.99
N ARG A 365 -17.14 7.29 10.00
CA ARG A 365 -16.53 6.55 11.11
C ARG A 365 -15.07 6.92 11.28
N VAL A 366 -14.26 6.89 10.21
CA VAL A 366 -12.84 7.30 10.25
C VAL A 366 -12.67 8.73 10.77
N VAL A 367 -13.56 9.67 10.37
CA VAL A 367 -13.53 11.04 10.89
C VAL A 367 -13.81 11.12 12.39
N ARG A 368 -14.78 10.36 12.86
CA ARG A 368 -15.12 10.33 14.30
C ARG A 368 -13.94 9.83 15.14
N GLU A 369 -13.24 8.83 14.65
CA GLU A 369 -12.08 8.26 15.35
C GLU A 369 -10.86 9.21 15.31
N GLU A 370 -10.55 9.80 14.15
CA GLU A 370 -9.37 10.68 14.02
C GLU A 370 -9.55 12.06 14.66
N LEU A 371 -10.76 12.64 14.62
CA LEU A 371 -11.01 13.98 15.15
C LEU A 371 -11.62 13.97 16.55
N GLY A 372 -12.04 12.81 17.06
CA GLY A 372 -12.83 12.67 18.29
C GLY A 372 -14.27 13.17 18.12
N ASP A 373 -15.19 12.57 18.87
CA ASP A 373 -16.64 12.84 18.77
C ASP A 373 -17.01 14.33 18.91
N ASP A 374 -16.22 15.11 19.65
CA ASP A 374 -16.47 16.52 19.91
C ASP A 374 -16.08 17.47 18.76
N ARG A 375 -15.35 16.98 17.74
CA ARG A 375 -14.86 17.78 16.60
C ARG A 375 -15.58 17.49 15.29
N VAL A 376 -16.49 16.52 15.29
CA VAL A 376 -17.34 16.23 14.12
C VAL A 376 -18.34 17.36 13.94
N LEU A 377 -18.48 17.85 12.70
CA LEU A 377 -19.44 18.89 12.36
C LEU A 377 -20.84 18.51 12.85
N PRO A 378 -21.59 19.40 13.51
CA PRO A 378 -22.90 19.11 14.10
C PRO A 378 -23.89 18.47 13.09
N GLU A 379 -23.76 18.81 11.81
CA GLU A 379 -24.59 18.31 10.71
C GLU A 379 -24.40 16.81 10.40
N LEU A 380 -23.27 16.21 10.85
CA LEU A 380 -22.97 14.79 10.66
C LEU A 380 -23.30 13.96 11.92
N ARG A 381 -23.49 14.65 13.07
CA ARG A 381 -23.74 14.00 14.37
C ARG A 381 -25.15 13.39 14.49
N ASP A 382 -26.14 13.98 13.80
CA ASP A 382 -27.55 13.64 13.91
C ASP A 382 -28.08 12.77 12.75
N ARG A 383 -27.20 12.29 11.88
CA ARG A 383 -27.58 11.33 10.85
C ARG A 383 -27.41 9.90 11.39
N GLU A 384 -28.49 9.37 11.95
CA GLU A 384 -28.69 7.92 12.09
C GLU A 384 -28.93 7.33 10.68
N PHE A 385 -28.03 6.48 10.26
CA PHE A 385 -28.15 5.70 9.02
C PHE A 385 -28.44 4.24 9.36
#